data_6deae37afdd598f379e460d324119a7a
#
_entry.id   6deae37afdd598f379e460d324119a7a
#
_cell.length_a   1.000
_cell.length_b   1.000
_cell.length_c   1.000
_cell.angle_alpha   90.00
_cell.angle_beta   90.00
_cell.angle_gamma   90.00
#
_symmetry.space_group_name_H-M   'P 1'
#
loop_
_entity.id
_entity.type
_entity.pdbx_description
1 polymer ?
#
loop_
_entity_poly.entity_id
_entity_poly.type
_entity_poly.pdbx_seq_one_letter_code
_entity_poly.pdbx_strand_id
1 'polypeptide(L)'
;MTDPSRYSSPSRLVPSYNDPLNEARQTERIRVAFNADSDPRIPWTFTPQQREIYVLPGETALTFYKAHNRSDQDIIGIATYNVVPDRIAPHFAKIECFCFEEQKLLAGEEVDLPVFFFIDKEVLEDKEARDVRDVMLSYTFFSARRNPTTGQLEPDTDLSKYRVGVDELPQHK
;
A
#
# COMPACT_ATOMS: atom_id res chain seq x y z
N MET A 1 -6.60 8.77 -44.21
CA MET A 1 -6.15 10.00 -43.53
C MET A 1 -6.97 10.17 -42.24
N THR A 2 -6.43 9.85 -41.11
CA THR A 2 -7.07 10.06 -39.81
C THR A 2 -6.76 11.48 -39.35
N ASP A 3 -7.81 12.24 -39.12
CA ASP A 3 -7.76 13.62 -38.66
C ASP A 3 -7.15 13.70 -37.24
N PRO A 4 -6.00 14.34 -37.05
CA PRO A 4 -5.36 14.47 -35.76
C PRO A 4 -6.09 15.37 -34.77
N SER A 5 -7.15 16.07 -35.20
CA SER A 5 -7.90 17.01 -34.34
C SER A 5 -8.88 16.33 -33.38
N ARG A 6 -9.02 15.00 -33.43
CA ARG A 6 -9.90 14.25 -32.51
C ARG A 6 -9.22 13.74 -31.23
N TYR A 7 -7.93 13.95 -31.09
CA TYR A 7 -7.24 13.68 -29.82
C TYR A 7 -7.36 14.92 -28.93
N SER A 8 -8.47 15.03 -28.24
CA SER A 8 -8.62 16.03 -27.20
C SER A 8 -7.62 15.75 -26.08
N SER A 9 -6.70 16.69 -25.92
CA SER A 9 -5.66 16.67 -24.89
C SER A 9 -6.20 16.30 -23.51
N PRO A 10 -5.44 15.51 -22.72
CA PRO A 10 -5.80 15.16 -21.33
C PRO A 10 -5.89 16.37 -20.39
N SER A 11 -5.61 17.57 -20.86
CA SER A 11 -5.61 18.82 -20.09
C SER A 11 -7.00 19.26 -19.59
N ARG A 12 -8.08 18.56 -19.95
CA ARG A 12 -9.44 18.87 -19.45
C ARG A 12 -9.82 18.13 -18.16
N LEU A 13 -8.96 17.29 -17.62
CA LEU A 13 -9.26 16.48 -16.44
C LEU A 13 -8.59 16.95 -15.15
N VAL A 14 -7.81 18.03 -15.20
CA VAL A 14 -7.29 18.66 -13.99
C VAL A 14 -8.21 19.82 -13.64
N PRO A 15 -9.08 19.68 -12.62
CA PRO A 15 -9.88 20.80 -12.16
C PRO A 15 -8.94 21.94 -11.76
N SER A 16 -9.21 23.15 -12.22
CA SER A 16 -8.41 24.29 -11.79
C SER A 16 -8.55 24.44 -10.27
N TYR A 17 -7.45 24.82 -9.63
CA TYR A 17 -7.36 24.98 -8.17
C TYR A 17 -8.47 25.88 -7.58
N ASN A 18 -9.05 26.77 -8.38
CA ASN A 18 -10.07 27.75 -7.98
C ASN A 18 -11.49 27.43 -8.47
N ASP A 19 -11.78 26.17 -8.83
CA ASP A 19 -13.13 25.77 -9.21
C ASP A 19 -13.97 25.56 -7.94
N PRO A 20 -15.14 26.25 -7.78
CA PRO A 20 -16.04 26.01 -6.65
C PRO A 20 -16.53 24.57 -6.53
N LEU A 21 -16.58 23.83 -7.66
CA LEU A 21 -16.82 22.39 -7.67
C LEU A 21 -15.67 21.59 -7.06
N ASN A 22 -14.47 22.15 -7.02
CA ASN A 22 -13.32 21.52 -6.42
C ASN A 22 -13.37 21.59 -4.88
N GLU A 23 -13.90 22.66 -4.31
CA GLU A 23 -14.11 22.75 -2.86
C GLU A 23 -15.20 21.78 -2.40
N ALA A 24 -16.30 21.66 -3.14
CA ALA A 24 -17.34 20.67 -2.87
C ALA A 24 -16.83 19.24 -3.01
N ARG A 25 -15.97 18.97 -3.99
CA ARG A 25 -15.32 17.68 -4.18
C ARG A 25 -14.29 17.37 -3.11
N GLN A 26 -13.60 18.39 -2.58
CA GLN A 26 -12.66 18.20 -1.47
C GLN A 26 -13.38 17.80 -0.18
N THR A 27 -14.59 18.27 0.05
CA THR A 27 -15.40 17.87 1.21
C THR A 27 -15.91 16.43 1.14
N GLU A 28 -16.01 15.88 -0.06
CA GLU A 28 -16.42 14.48 -0.30
C GLU A 28 -15.23 13.51 -0.36
N ARG A 29 -14.01 14.03 -0.34
CA ARG A 29 -12.81 13.18 -0.38
C ARG A 29 -12.64 12.43 0.92
N ILE A 30 -12.19 11.18 0.76
CA ILE A 30 -11.84 10.30 1.87
C ILE A 30 -10.32 10.36 2.04
N ARG A 31 -9.88 10.67 3.24
CA ARG A 31 -8.47 10.60 3.61
C ARG A 31 -8.09 9.15 3.83
N VAL A 32 -7.09 8.67 3.12
CA VAL A 32 -6.49 7.35 3.30
C VAL A 32 -5.07 7.52 3.81
N ALA A 33 -4.85 7.14 5.04
CA ALA A 33 -3.53 7.13 5.66
C ALA A 33 -2.90 5.73 5.54
N PHE A 34 -1.59 5.69 5.43
CA PHE A 34 -0.82 4.47 5.23
C PHE A 34 0.08 4.18 6.42
N ASN A 35 0.07 2.94 6.85
CA ASN A 35 0.98 2.43 7.86
C ASN A 35 1.62 1.14 7.38
N ALA A 36 2.84 0.87 7.83
CA ALA A 36 3.54 -0.36 7.54
C ALA A 36 4.28 -0.83 8.80
N ASP A 37 3.97 -2.05 9.19
CA ASP A 37 4.62 -2.73 10.30
C ASP A 37 5.38 -3.96 9.79
N SER A 38 6.52 -4.24 10.37
CA SER A 38 7.29 -5.45 10.14
C SER A 38 7.78 -6.02 11.46
N ASP A 39 7.99 -7.33 11.50
CA ASP A 39 8.65 -7.95 12.65
C ASP A 39 10.02 -7.30 12.84
N PRO A 40 10.34 -6.74 14.02
CA PRO A 40 11.60 -6.04 14.26
C PRO A 40 12.85 -6.92 14.09
N ARG A 41 12.67 -8.24 14.08
CA ARG A 41 13.75 -9.22 13.85
C ARG A 41 14.06 -9.40 12.37
N ILE A 42 13.21 -8.90 11.48
CA ILE A 42 13.43 -8.95 10.03
C ILE A 42 14.25 -7.72 9.62
N PRO A 43 15.37 -7.88 8.93
CA PRO A 43 16.21 -6.76 8.52
C PRO A 43 15.65 -6.06 7.27
N TRP A 44 14.35 -5.90 7.21
CA TRP A 44 13.65 -5.14 6.19
C TRP A 44 13.15 -3.83 6.74
N THR A 45 13.18 -2.81 5.89
CA THR A 45 12.41 -1.60 6.12
C THR A 45 11.32 -1.52 5.08
N PHE A 46 10.13 -1.18 5.55
CA PHE A 46 8.97 -0.89 4.72
C PHE A 46 8.46 0.50 5.08
N THR A 47 8.45 1.38 4.10
CA THR A 47 8.05 2.77 4.33
C THR A 47 7.10 3.21 3.24
N PRO A 48 5.88 3.68 3.57
CA PRO A 48 5.02 4.31 2.60
C PRO A 48 5.67 5.61 2.12
N GLN A 49 5.69 5.84 0.81
CA GLN A 49 6.26 7.07 0.25
C GLN A 49 5.38 8.29 0.50
N GLN A 50 4.09 8.06 0.68
CA GLN A 50 3.12 9.07 1.08
C GLN A 50 2.49 8.66 2.40
N ARG A 51 2.35 9.57 3.34
CA ARG A 51 1.69 9.30 4.62
C ARG A 51 0.19 9.16 4.47
N GLU A 52 -0.37 9.95 3.56
CA GLU A 52 -1.80 10.00 3.30
C GLU A 52 -2.07 10.52 1.90
N ILE A 53 -3.20 10.15 1.37
CA ILE A 53 -3.76 10.71 0.15
C ILE A 53 -5.25 10.94 0.33
N TYR A 54 -5.83 11.78 -0.51
CA TYR A 54 -7.27 12.08 -0.53
C TYR A 54 -7.87 11.58 -1.82
N VAL A 55 -8.88 10.74 -1.72
CA VAL A 55 -9.50 10.07 -2.86
C VAL A 55 -11.02 10.28 -2.86
N LEU A 56 -11.58 10.35 -4.07
CA LEU A 56 -13.02 10.30 -4.27
C LEU A 56 -13.46 8.83 -4.42
N PRO A 57 -14.67 8.47 -3.96
CA PRO A 57 -15.24 7.16 -4.27
C PRO A 57 -15.23 6.90 -5.79
N GLY A 58 -14.73 5.72 -6.19
CA GLY A 58 -14.57 5.31 -7.58
C GLY A 58 -13.33 5.85 -8.29
N GLU A 59 -12.54 6.71 -7.64
CA GLU A 59 -11.26 7.20 -8.17
C GLU A 59 -10.14 6.21 -7.85
N THR A 60 -9.42 5.77 -8.87
CA THR A 60 -8.25 4.91 -8.69
C THR A 60 -7.06 5.72 -8.18
N ALA A 61 -6.45 5.24 -7.13
CA ALA A 61 -5.27 5.83 -6.53
C ALA A 61 -4.07 4.88 -6.65
N LEU A 62 -2.90 5.47 -6.84
CA LEU A 62 -1.63 4.76 -6.87
C LEU A 62 -0.71 5.33 -5.79
N THR A 63 -0.19 4.47 -4.96
CA THR A 63 0.87 4.79 -4.01
C THR A 63 1.96 3.74 -4.03
N PHE A 64 3.10 4.03 -3.41
CA PHE A 64 4.25 3.14 -3.37
C PHE A 64 4.71 2.94 -1.92
N TYR A 65 5.15 1.72 -1.64
CA TYR A 65 5.95 1.41 -0.47
C TYR A 65 7.37 1.14 -0.90
N LYS A 66 8.32 1.74 -0.22
CA LYS A 66 9.74 1.44 -0.40
C LYS A 66 10.12 0.28 0.51
N ALA A 67 10.56 -0.80 -0.09
CA ALA A 67 11.07 -1.98 0.59
C ALA A 67 12.58 -2.06 0.45
N HIS A 68 13.29 -2.27 1.54
CA HIS A 68 14.74 -2.41 1.54
C HIS A 68 15.16 -3.60 2.41
N ASN A 69 15.86 -4.55 1.81
CA ASN A 69 16.50 -5.66 2.51
C ASN A 69 17.91 -5.24 2.93
N ARG A 70 18.11 -4.99 4.22
CA ARG A 70 19.39 -4.56 4.79
C ARG A 70 20.31 -5.70 5.18
N SER A 71 19.93 -6.95 4.89
CA SER A 71 20.75 -8.12 5.21
C SER A 71 21.68 -8.50 4.06
N ASP A 72 22.58 -9.40 4.35
CA ASP A 72 23.51 -10.05 3.41
C ASP A 72 22.90 -11.28 2.73
N GLN A 73 21.63 -11.57 2.96
CA GLN A 73 20.91 -12.73 2.43
C GLN A 73 19.61 -12.30 1.73
N ASP A 74 19.22 -13.13 0.77
CA ASP A 74 17.90 -12.99 0.14
C ASP A 74 16.81 -13.31 1.15
N ILE A 75 15.76 -12.50 1.18
CA ILE A 75 14.61 -12.69 2.06
C ILE A 75 13.34 -12.81 1.23
N ILE A 76 12.55 -13.83 1.53
CA ILE A 76 11.21 -13.99 1.00
C ILE A 76 10.22 -13.48 2.05
N GLY A 77 9.31 -12.64 1.64
CA GLY A 77 8.29 -12.09 2.51
C GLY A 77 6.90 -12.13 1.92
N ILE A 78 5.93 -12.07 2.81
CA ILE A 78 4.51 -11.93 2.50
C ILE A 78 4.01 -10.70 3.22
N ALA A 79 3.18 -9.91 2.53
CA ALA A 79 2.46 -8.80 3.12
C ALA A 79 0.99 -9.16 3.31
N THR A 80 0.44 -8.79 4.45
CA THR A 80 -1.00 -8.76 4.69
C THR A 80 -1.43 -7.33 4.96
N TYR A 81 -2.69 -7.04 4.77
CA TYR A 81 -3.21 -5.69 5.05
C TYR A 81 -4.51 -5.73 5.85
N ASN A 82 -4.75 -4.62 6.52
CA ASN A 82 -5.97 -4.37 7.26
C ASN A 82 -6.46 -2.95 7.00
N VAL A 83 -7.77 -2.78 6.93
CA VAL A 83 -8.43 -1.50 6.69
C VAL A 83 -9.25 -1.12 7.92
N VAL A 84 -9.05 0.08 8.42
CA VAL A 84 -9.78 0.63 9.58
C VAL A 84 -10.47 1.93 9.16
N PRO A 85 -11.75 2.12 9.45
CA PRO A 85 -12.65 1.24 10.20
C PRO A 85 -13.17 0.05 9.36
N ASP A 86 -13.50 -1.05 10.03
CA ASP A 86 -13.92 -2.30 9.36
C ASP A 86 -15.13 -2.14 8.44
N ARG A 87 -16.03 -1.22 8.75
CA ARG A 87 -17.24 -0.97 7.96
C ARG A 87 -16.96 -0.48 6.54
N ILE A 88 -15.77 0.09 6.27
CA ILE A 88 -15.38 0.48 4.91
C ILE A 88 -14.63 -0.62 4.17
N ALA A 89 -14.14 -1.62 4.87
CA ALA A 89 -13.32 -2.68 4.29
C ALA A 89 -13.95 -3.41 3.09
N PRO A 90 -15.28 -3.69 3.06
CA PRO A 90 -15.92 -4.31 1.90
C PRO A 90 -15.81 -3.47 0.62
N HIS A 91 -15.73 -2.14 0.76
CA HIS A 91 -15.58 -1.23 -0.38
C HIS A 91 -14.13 -1.11 -0.88
N PHE A 92 -13.18 -1.66 -0.12
CA PHE A 92 -11.78 -1.84 -0.53
C PHE A 92 -11.51 -3.21 -1.17
N ALA A 93 -12.50 -4.01 -1.44
CA ALA A 93 -12.33 -5.39 -1.91
C ALA A 93 -11.63 -5.53 -3.28
N LYS A 94 -11.47 -4.43 -4.01
CA LYS A 94 -10.84 -4.41 -5.34
C LYS A 94 -9.44 -3.77 -5.31
N ILE A 95 -8.70 -3.95 -4.22
CA ILE A 95 -7.29 -3.53 -4.15
C ILE A 95 -6.44 -4.51 -4.95
N GLU A 96 -5.76 -4.00 -5.94
CA GLU A 96 -4.63 -4.67 -6.55
C GLU A 96 -3.36 -4.23 -5.83
N CYS A 97 -2.73 -5.14 -5.14
CA CYS A 97 -1.51 -4.89 -4.40
C CYS A 97 -0.58 -6.11 -4.48
N PHE A 98 0.62 -5.93 -4.01
CA PHE A 98 1.61 -7.00 -3.85
C PHE A 98 1.31 -7.93 -2.65
N CYS A 99 0.15 -7.79 -2.02
CA CYS A 99 -0.26 -8.55 -0.83
C CYS A 99 -0.56 -10.00 -1.17
N PHE A 100 -0.30 -10.90 -0.20
CA PHE A 100 -0.52 -12.34 -0.31
C PHE A 100 0.28 -13.06 -1.39
N GLU A 101 1.14 -12.34 -2.11
CA GLU A 101 2.09 -12.90 -3.05
C GLU A 101 3.49 -12.90 -2.45
N GLU A 102 4.26 -13.90 -2.85
CA GLU A 102 5.65 -14.02 -2.46
C GLU A 102 6.47 -12.87 -3.05
N GLN A 103 7.11 -12.09 -2.19
CA GLN A 103 8.07 -11.07 -2.58
C GLN A 103 9.46 -11.50 -2.17
N LYS A 104 10.35 -11.67 -3.15
CA LYS A 104 11.76 -11.96 -2.90
C LYS A 104 12.56 -10.67 -3.08
N LEU A 105 13.26 -10.27 -2.03
CA LEU A 105 14.26 -9.22 -2.05
C LEU A 105 15.64 -9.81 -1.91
N LEU A 106 16.50 -9.52 -2.88
CA LEU A 106 17.91 -9.93 -2.84
C LEU A 106 18.64 -9.18 -1.72
N ALA A 107 19.78 -9.71 -1.31
CA ALA A 107 20.62 -9.07 -0.30
C ALA A 107 20.94 -7.62 -0.70
N GLY A 108 20.63 -6.65 0.18
CA GLY A 108 20.86 -5.24 -0.04
C GLY A 108 19.90 -4.56 -1.05
N GLU A 109 18.95 -5.29 -1.62
CA GLU A 109 18.04 -4.76 -2.64
C GLU A 109 17.03 -3.78 -2.04
N GLU A 110 16.81 -2.68 -2.77
CA GLU A 110 15.76 -1.71 -2.51
C GLU A 110 14.81 -1.64 -3.71
N VAL A 111 13.51 -1.76 -3.46
CA VAL A 111 12.48 -1.73 -4.50
C VAL A 111 11.29 -0.88 -4.07
N ASP A 112 10.60 -0.33 -5.06
CA ASP A 112 9.32 0.34 -4.88
C ASP A 112 8.19 -0.63 -5.22
N LEU A 113 7.30 -0.86 -4.26
CA LEU A 113 6.15 -1.75 -4.39
C LEU A 113 4.89 -0.93 -4.62
N PRO A 114 4.26 -1.05 -5.80
CA PRO A 114 3.07 -0.27 -6.11
C PRO A 114 1.84 -0.84 -5.42
N VAL A 115 0.95 0.05 -4.99
CA VAL A 115 -0.38 -0.27 -4.48
C VAL A 115 -1.41 0.51 -5.27
N PHE A 116 -2.23 -0.20 -6.03
CA PHE A 116 -3.40 0.35 -6.70
C PHE A 116 -4.63 0.05 -5.86
N PHE A 117 -5.43 1.05 -5.62
CA PHE A 117 -6.69 0.85 -4.94
C PHE A 117 -7.72 1.89 -5.34
N PHE A 118 -8.96 1.60 -5.05
CA PHE A 118 -10.05 2.56 -5.05
C PHE A 118 -11.08 2.16 -4.01
N ILE A 119 -11.83 3.14 -3.56
CA ILE A 119 -13.01 2.92 -2.72
C ILE A 119 -14.20 2.89 -3.66
N ASP A 120 -14.97 1.81 -3.63
CA ASP A 120 -16.11 1.64 -4.51
C ASP A 120 -17.15 2.74 -4.29
N LYS A 121 -17.78 3.22 -5.37
CA LYS A 121 -18.86 4.22 -5.31
C LYS A 121 -20.05 3.78 -4.47
N GLU A 122 -20.27 2.48 -4.35
CA GLU A 122 -21.32 1.90 -3.52
C GLU A 122 -21.20 2.29 -2.04
N VAL A 123 -20.01 2.74 -1.60
CA VAL A 123 -19.82 3.28 -0.25
C VAL A 123 -20.81 4.41 0.07
N LEU A 124 -21.20 5.21 -0.91
CA LEU A 124 -22.11 6.34 -0.74
C LEU A 124 -23.55 5.90 -0.45
N GLU A 125 -23.91 4.68 -0.84
CA GLU A 125 -25.22 4.07 -0.62
C GLU A 125 -25.27 3.25 0.67
N ASP A 126 -24.10 2.89 1.20
CA ASP A 126 -23.97 2.13 2.44
C ASP A 126 -24.16 3.06 3.65
N LYS A 127 -25.23 2.84 4.38
CA LYS A 127 -25.60 3.65 5.56
C LYS A 127 -24.54 3.59 6.68
N GLU A 128 -23.76 2.50 6.75
CA GLU A 128 -22.75 2.31 7.77
C GLU A 128 -21.41 2.95 7.38
N ALA A 129 -21.10 3.02 6.08
CA ALA A 129 -19.82 3.47 5.59
C ALA A 129 -19.79 4.84 4.92
N ARG A 130 -20.95 5.36 4.47
CA ARG A 130 -21.03 6.61 3.71
C ARG A 130 -20.48 7.85 4.41
N ASP A 131 -20.45 7.84 5.73
CA ASP A 131 -19.96 8.97 6.54
C ASP A 131 -18.48 8.83 6.93
N VAL A 132 -17.83 7.74 6.53
CA VAL A 132 -16.40 7.52 6.76
C VAL A 132 -15.60 8.49 5.89
N ARG A 133 -14.74 9.28 6.53
CA ARG A 133 -13.87 10.25 5.84
C ARG A 133 -12.38 10.01 6.14
N ASP A 134 -12.07 9.20 7.14
CA ASP A 134 -10.72 8.82 7.52
C ASP A 134 -10.59 7.30 7.50
N VAL A 135 -9.61 6.83 6.76
CA VAL A 135 -9.31 5.41 6.59
C VAL A 135 -7.82 5.19 6.84
N MET A 136 -7.50 4.14 7.56
CA MET A 136 -6.13 3.67 7.74
C MET A 136 -5.95 2.35 7.00
N LEU A 137 -5.01 2.31 6.06
CA LEU A 137 -4.55 1.10 5.40
C LEU A 137 -3.22 0.68 6.02
N SER A 138 -3.24 -0.41 6.77
CA SER A 138 -2.08 -0.93 7.47
C SER A 138 -1.57 -2.20 6.80
N TYR A 139 -0.30 -2.24 6.45
CA TYR A 139 0.39 -3.41 5.97
C TYR A 139 1.23 -4.03 7.07
N THR A 140 1.26 -5.35 7.10
CA THR A 140 2.14 -6.10 7.99
C THR A 140 2.97 -7.08 7.15
N PHE A 141 4.28 -7.06 7.37
CA PHE A 141 5.22 -7.86 6.61
C PHE A 141 5.79 -8.97 7.49
N PHE A 142 5.82 -10.18 6.91
CA PHE A 142 6.35 -11.37 7.53
C PHE A 142 7.44 -11.97 6.65
N SER A 143 8.50 -12.47 7.28
CA SER A 143 9.39 -13.40 6.59
C SER A 143 8.65 -14.72 6.34
N ALA A 144 8.79 -15.25 5.16
CA ALA A 144 8.16 -16.48 4.75
C ALA A 144 9.18 -17.51 4.28
N ARG A 145 8.83 -18.77 4.45
CA ARG A 145 9.55 -19.89 3.88
C ARG A 145 8.57 -20.80 3.14
N ARG A 146 9.09 -21.53 2.20
CA ARG A 146 8.31 -22.56 1.52
C ARG A 146 8.42 -23.87 2.29
N ASN A 147 7.29 -24.40 2.69
CA ASN A 147 7.21 -25.72 3.34
C ASN A 147 7.73 -26.79 2.37
N PRO A 148 8.76 -27.58 2.73
CA PRO A 148 9.35 -28.54 1.83
C PRO A 148 8.42 -29.73 1.49
N THR A 149 7.41 -29.97 2.34
CA THR A 149 6.46 -31.09 2.15
C THR A 149 5.25 -30.68 1.33
N THR A 150 4.67 -29.50 1.64
CA THR A 150 3.42 -29.05 1.01
C THR A 150 3.65 -28.08 -0.13
N GLY A 151 4.84 -27.46 -0.22
CA GLY A 151 5.14 -26.40 -1.17
C GLY A 151 4.46 -25.05 -0.85
N GLN A 152 3.68 -24.99 0.20
CA GLN A 152 2.98 -23.76 0.61
C GLN A 152 3.92 -22.81 1.32
N LEU A 153 3.61 -21.49 1.19
CA LEU A 153 4.29 -20.47 1.97
C LEU A 153 3.74 -20.47 3.40
N GLU A 154 4.66 -20.45 4.34
CA GLU A 154 4.37 -20.35 5.76
C GLU A 154 5.26 -19.28 6.41
N PRO A 155 4.84 -18.69 7.53
CA PRO A 155 5.71 -17.76 8.26
C PRO A 155 7.01 -18.44 8.66
N ASP A 156 8.12 -17.75 8.42
CA ASP A 156 9.44 -18.20 8.85
C ASP A 156 9.69 -17.78 10.30
N THR A 157 9.73 -18.77 11.18
CA THR A 157 9.94 -18.54 12.62
C THR A 157 11.40 -18.49 13.00
N ASP A 158 12.27 -18.99 12.14
CA ASP A 158 13.73 -18.94 12.38
C ASP A 158 14.35 -17.68 11.73
N LEU A 159 14.23 -16.57 12.44
CA LEU A 159 14.78 -15.30 12.02
C LEU A 159 16.26 -15.10 12.45
N SER A 160 16.81 -16.05 13.20
CA SER A 160 18.20 -15.98 13.68
C SER A 160 19.24 -16.05 12.56
N LYS A 161 18.84 -16.58 11.41
CA LYS A 161 19.67 -16.66 10.21
C LYS A 161 19.97 -15.31 9.55
N TYR A 162 19.14 -14.30 9.82
CA TYR A 162 19.32 -12.97 9.27
C TYR A 162 20.23 -12.15 10.18
N ARG A 163 21.44 -11.88 9.70
CA ARG A 163 22.35 -10.96 10.41
C ARG A 163 22.03 -9.53 9.98
N VAL A 164 21.62 -8.74 10.93
CA VAL A 164 21.58 -7.29 10.78
C VAL A 164 22.96 -6.77 11.14
N GLY A 165 23.55 -5.96 10.27
CA GLY A 165 24.78 -5.26 10.63
C GLY A 165 24.55 -4.45 11.90
N VAL A 166 25.30 -4.79 12.97
CA VAL A 166 25.13 -4.16 14.29
C VAL A 166 25.44 -2.66 14.30
N ASP A 167 26.01 -2.15 13.22
CA ASP A 167 26.44 -0.76 13.11
C ASP A 167 25.29 0.21 12.69
N GLU A 168 24.14 -0.32 12.33
CA GLU A 168 23.00 0.48 11.83
C GLU A 168 21.78 0.52 12.74
N LEU A 169 21.84 -0.04 13.94
CA LEU A 169 20.78 0.13 14.90
C LEU A 169 20.82 1.56 15.44
N PRO A 170 19.74 2.36 15.29
CA PRO A 170 19.68 3.65 15.93
C PRO A 170 19.79 3.45 17.42
N GLN A 171 20.88 3.93 18.00
CA GLN A 171 21.05 3.92 19.45
C GLN A 171 20.03 4.91 20.01
N HIS A 172 18.96 4.39 20.55
CA HIS A 172 18.06 5.18 21.39
C HIS A 172 18.84 5.57 22.64
N LYS A 173 19.24 6.83 22.65
CA LYS A 173 19.64 7.47 23.90
C LYS A 173 18.41 7.88 24.67
#